data_80366232503c822e648c26ba2c23b68e
#
_entry.id   80366232503c822e648c26ba2c23b68e
#
_cell.length_a   1.000
_cell.length_b   1.000
_cell.length_c   1.000
_cell.angle_alpha   90.00
_cell.angle_beta   90.00
_cell.angle_gamma   90.00
#
_symmetry.space_group_name_H-M   'P 1'
#
loop_
_entity.id
_entity.type
_entity.pdbx_description
1 polymer ?
#
loop_
_entity_poly.entity_id
_entity_poly.type
_entity_poly.pdbx_seq_one_letter_code
_entity_poly.pdbx_strand_id
1 'polypeptide(L)'
;MEVSNVEARTPAEQEDALRTYASQGYDLIFAHGYEFQGAAERVSAQYPKPVFVVTSGERAAGRVVPLVFRLEEASYLAGVVAGGLTRTGLIGFVGGVELPPVRRAYEGWVNGARSVRRDVQSRVTYLNTWDYPAAGREAALALIRTGVDMFHHNADAAALGVFQAVKETPGVYIFGANADQSRLAPEHVIGSAAIDLPHAFLLIGREVKEGRFVSRVESFGLASDVVKYVPNPAATITLPPALAARLAQAERAIRTDSLRPVP
;
A
#
# COMPACT_ATOMS: atom_id res chain seq x y z
N MET A 1 -12.04 20.07 18.35
CA MET A 1 -11.08 19.96 17.24
C MET A 1 -11.88 20.20 15.97
N GLU A 2 -11.52 21.19 15.20
CA GLU A 2 -12.10 21.44 13.89
C GLU A 2 -11.35 20.62 12.84
N VAL A 3 -12.07 20.00 11.92
CA VAL A 3 -11.51 19.14 10.88
C VAL A 3 -12.09 19.54 9.53
N SER A 4 -11.23 19.67 8.53
CA SER A 4 -11.62 19.97 7.15
C SER A 4 -10.80 19.11 6.20
N ASN A 5 -11.29 18.90 4.98
CA ASN A 5 -10.57 18.22 3.93
C ASN A 5 -10.79 18.90 2.57
N VAL A 6 -9.84 18.71 1.67
CA VAL A 6 -9.91 19.16 0.27
C VAL A 6 -9.17 18.14 -0.60
N GLU A 7 -9.69 17.90 -1.79
CA GLU A 7 -8.98 17.13 -2.82
C GLU A 7 -8.09 18.05 -3.63
N ALA A 8 -6.81 17.65 -3.84
CA ALA A 8 -5.82 18.39 -4.62
C ALA A 8 -5.07 17.40 -5.52
N ARG A 9 -5.29 17.48 -6.84
CA ARG A 9 -4.82 16.50 -7.82
C ARG A 9 -3.54 16.94 -8.54
N THR A 10 -3.37 18.24 -8.73
CA THR A 10 -2.20 18.79 -9.41
C THR A 10 -1.17 19.35 -8.42
N PRO A 11 0.12 19.43 -8.78
CA PRO A 11 1.14 19.99 -7.90
C PRO A 11 0.83 21.43 -7.41
N ALA A 12 0.17 22.25 -8.25
CA ALA A 12 -0.25 23.60 -7.88
C ALA A 12 -1.37 23.56 -6.83
N GLU A 13 -2.41 22.74 -7.05
CA GLU A 13 -3.50 22.56 -6.08
C GLU A 13 -3.00 22.00 -4.75
N GLN A 14 -2.03 21.09 -4.77
CA GLN A 14 -1.41 20.52 -3.58
C GLN A 14 -0.73 21.59 -2.73
N GLU A 15 0.09 22.45 -3.37
CA GLU A 15 0.77 23.54 -2.67
C GLU A 15 -0.21 24.59 -2.14
N ASP A 16 -1.23 24.97 -2.93
CA ASP A 16 -2.25 25.93 -2.55
C ASP A 16 -3.12 25.43 -1.38
N ALA A 17 -3.48 24.15 -1.37
CA ALA A 17 -4.23 23.54 -0.28
C ALA A 17 -3.44 23.55 1.03
N LEU A 18 -2.16 23.16 0.99
CA LEU A 18 -1.29 23.18 2.17
C LEU A 18 -1.09 24.61 2.70
N ARG A 19 -0.87 25.58 1.82
CA ARG A 19 -0.74 27.00 2.14
C ARG A 19 -2.02 27.56 2.77
N THR A 20 -3.17 27.21 2.21
CA THR A 20 -4.48 27.63 2.71
C THR A 20 -4.70 27.16 4.14
N TYR A 21 -4.54 25.86 4.43
CA TYR A 21 -4.68 25.35 5.79
C TYR A 21 -3.67 25.96 6.76
N ALA A 22 -2.42 26.12 6.34
CA ALA A 22 -1.40 26.75 7.17
C ALA A 22 -1.72 28.21 7.52
N SER A 23 -2.23 28.99 6.55
CA SER A 23 -2.65 30.38 6.76
C SER A 23 -3.91 30.54 7.60
N GLN A 24 -4.81 29.54 7.57
CA GLN A 24 -6.01 29.49 8.42
C GLN A 24 -5.71 29.07 9.86
N GLY A 25 -4.46 28.71 10.18
CA GLY A 25 -4.03 28.43 11.55
C GLY A 25 -4.28 26.98 12.00
N TYR A 26 -4.42 26.03 11.10
CA TYR A 26 -4.45 24.62 11.45
C TYR A 26 -3.13 24.19 12.09
N ASP A 27 -3.18 23.47 13.20
CA ASP A 27 -1.99 22.99 13.93
C ASP A 27 -1.37 21.74 13.27
N LEU A 28 -2.18 20.94 12.59
CA LEU A 28 -1.80 19.66 12.00
C LEU A 28 -2.46 19.50 10.63
N ILE A 29 -1.66 19.26 9.60
CA ILE A 29 -2.08 19.15 8.22
C ILE A 29 -1.59 17.81 7.66
N PHE A 30 -2.52 16.92 7.30
CA PHE A 30 -2.21 15.66 6.62
C PHE A 30 -2.25 15.87 5.11
N ALA A 31 -1.12 15.61 4.47
CA ALA A 31 -0.95 15.56 3.02
C ALA A 31 -0.89 14.09 2.59
N HIS A 32 -1.97 13.61 1.98
CA HIS A 32 -2.12 12.19 1.66
C HIS A 32 -1.61 11.87 0.26
N GLY A 33 -0.41 11.31 0.19
CA GLY A 33 0.26 10.88 -1.04
C GLY A 33 1.74 11.27 -1.06
N TYR A 34 2.56 10.40 -1.67
CA TYR A 34 4.00 10.64 -1.88
C TYR A 34 4.28 11.97 -2.58
N GLU A 35 3.42 12.34 -3.51
CA GLU A 35 3.54 13.51 -4.39
C GLU A 35 3.51 14.83 -3.62
N PHE A 36 2.96 14.86 -2.42
CA PHE A 36 2.90 16.06 -1.57
C PHE A 36 4.23 16.42 -0.90
N GLN A 37 5.24 15.54 -0.91
CA GLN A 37 6.50 15.76 -0.17
C GLN A 37 7.14 17.11 -0.50
N GLY A 38 7.34 17.42 -1.78
CA GLY A 38 7.98 18.66 -2.21
C GLY A 38 7.15 19.91 -1.87
N ALA A 39 5.83 19.86 -2.01
CA ALA A 39 4.94 20.96 -1.66
C ALA A 39 4.96 21.22 -0.14
N ALA A 40 4.89 20.17 0.67
CA ALA A 40 4.95 20.26 2.13
C ALA A 40 6.28 20.88 2.62
N GLU A 41 7.40 20.48 2.04
CA GLU A 41 8.72 21.06 2.35
C GLU A 41 8.76 22.57 2.06
N ARG A 42 8.28 23.01 0.89
CA ARG A 42 8.25 24.44 0.52
C ARG A 42 7.31 25.27 1.40
N VAL A 43 6.12 24.75 1.68
CA VAL A 43 5.13 25.47 2.49
C VAL A 43 5.55 25.50 3.95
N SER A 44 6.07 24.42 4.52
CA SER A 44 6.53 24.40 5.93
C SER A 44 7.65 25.38 6.22
N ALA A 45 8.49 25.69 5.24
CA ALA A 45 9.53 26.70 5.38
C ALA A 45 8.97 28.13 5.56
N GLN A 46 7.75 28.40 5.07
CA GLN A 46 7.06 29.70 5.17
C GLN A 46 6.12 29.75 6.38
N TYR A 47 5.66 28.60 6.86
CA TYR A 47 4.71 28.45 7.97
C TYR A 47 5.28 27.55 9.07
N PRO A 48 6.02 28.10 10.04
CA PRO A 48 6.76 27.29 11.02
C PRO A 48 5.89 26.71 12.15
N LYS A 49 4.59 27.08 12.24
CA LYS A 49 3.70 26.61 13.33
C LYS A 49 3.11 25.23 13.06
N PRO A 50 2.39 24.98 11.92
CA PRO A 50 1.73 23.71 11.70
C PRO A 50 2.74 22.57 11.50
N VAL A 51 2.30 21.36 11.88
CA VAL A 51 2.98 20.12 11.53
C VAL A 51 2.37 19.63 10.22
N PHE A 52 3.22 19.34 9.24
CA PHE A 52 2.83 18.77 7.97
C PHE A 52 3.16 17.27 7.96
N VAL A 53 2.16 16.43 7.85
CA VAL A 53 2.33 14.97 7.83
C VAL A 53 2.12 14.48 6.40
N VAL A 54 3.16 13.91 5.79
CA VAL A 54 3.09 13.41 4.41
C VAL A 54 3.02 11.89 4.43
N THR A 55 1.90 11.31 4.01
CA THR A 55 1.80 9.86 3.90
C THR A 55 2.62 9.34 2.72
N SER A 56 3.29 8.22 2.92
CA SER A 56 4.25 7.63 1.97
C SER A 56 5.44 8.55 1.64
N GLY A 57 5.65 9.64 2.39
CA GLY A 57 6.82 10.50 2.26
C GLY A 57 8.11 9.81 2.71
N GLU A 58 9.26 10.41 2.39
CA GLU A 58 10.57 9.78 2.64
C GLU A 58 11.50 10.63 3.52
N ARG A 59 11.32 11.94 3.56
CA ARG A 59 12.26 12.86 4.23
C ARG A 59 11.58 13.75 5.26
N ALA A 60 12.14 13.76 6.47
CA ALA A 60 11.78 14.74 7.47
C ALA A 60 12.54 16.06 7.19
N ALA A 61 11.83 17.19 7.21
CA ALA A 61 12.40 18.51 6.99
C ALA A 61 11.62 19.56 7.78
N GLY A 62 12.27 20.25 8.70
CA GLY A 62 11.61 21.27 9.53
C GLY A 62 10.41 20.74 10.27
N ARG A 63 9.20 21.12 9.88
CA ARG A 63 7.93 20.66 10.47
C ARG A 63 7.23 19.59 9.61
N VAL A 64 7.93 18.99 8.65
CA VAL A 64 7.41 17.90 7.81
C VAL A 64 7.76 16.55 8.42
N VAL A 65 6.74 15.72 8.64
CA VAL A 65 6.84 14.33 9.10
C VAL A 65 6.37 13.40 8.01
N PRO A 66 7.25 12.65 7.38
CA PRO A 66 6.83 11.59 6.50
C PRO A 66 6.36 10.38 7.29
N LEU A 67 5.21 9.82 6.91
CA LEU A 67 4.74 8.51 7.36
C LEU A 67 5.10 7.47 6.31
N VAL A 68 6.08 6.65 6.59
CA VAL A 68 6.44 5.51 5.74
C VAL A 68 5.58 4.32 6.15
N PHE A 69 4.74 3.84 5.25
CA PHE A 69 4.02 2.58 5.43
C PHE A 69 4.81 1.47 4.74
N ARG A 70 5.33 0.54 5.53
CA ARG A 70 6.07 -0.63 5.02
C ARG A 70 5.10 -1.68 4.46
N LEU A 71 4.33 -1.26 3.42
CA LEU A 71 3.33 -2.12 2.78
C LEU A 71 3.96 -3.36 2.15
N GLU A 72 5.25 -3.28 1.77
CA GLU A 72 6.04 -4.41 1.31
C GLU A 72 6.05 -5.59 2.29
N GLU A 73 5.87 -5.34 3.60
CA GLU A 73 5.79 -6.41 4.60
C GLU A 73 4.52 -7.25 4.44
N ALA A 74 3.36 -6.58 4.29
CA ALA A 74 2.10 -7.28 4.05
C ALA A 74 2.03 -7.84 2.62
N SER A 75 2.63 -7.16 1.63
CA SER A 75 2.76 -7.66 0.27
C SER A 75 3.63 -8.92 0.21
N TYR A 76 4.68 -9.01 1.03
CA TYR A 76 5.48 -10.23 1.16
C TYR A 76 4.62 -11.41 1.67
N LEU A 77 3.80 -11.18 2.70
CA LEU A 77 2.90 -12.21 3.21
C LEU A 77 1.88 -12.66 2.16
N ALA A 78 1.30 -11.71 1.42
CA ALA A 78 0.46 -12.02 0.25
C ALA A 78 1.24 -12.84 -0.79
N GLY A 79 2.50 -12.49 -1.04
CA GLY A 79 3.40 -13.22 -1.92
C GLY A 79 3.66 -14.66 -1.48
N VAL A 80 3.91 -14.90 -0.18
CA VAL A 80 4.03 -16.26 0.39
C VAL A 80 2.81 -17.11 0.04
N VAL A 81 1.61 -16.54 0.21
CA VAL A 81 0.36 -17.24 -0.11
C VAL A 81 0.27 -17.51 -1.62
N ALA A 82 0.54 -16.50 -2.45
CA ALA A 82 0.48 -16.65 -3.90
C ALA A 82 1.47 -17.67 -4.44
N GLY A 83 2.72 -17.64 -3.98
CA GLY A 83 3.74 -18.60 -4.39
C GLY A 83 3.40 -20.04 -4.07
N GLY A 84 2.70 -20.25 -2.92
CA GLY A 84 2.22 -21.57 -2.53
C GLY A 84 0.95 -22.05 -3.24
N LEU A 85 0.15 -21.12 -3.79
CA LEU A 85 -1.13 -21.43 -4.43
C LEU A 85 -1.11 -21.34 -5.95
N THR A 86 -0.17 -20.61 -6.56
CA THR A 86 -0.10 -20.48 -8.02
C THR A 86 0.08 -21.85 -8.69
N ARG A 87 -0.76 -22.13 -9.68
CA ARG A 87 -0.70 -23.35 -10.47
C ARG A 87 0.29 -23.22 -11.63
N THR A 88 0.33 -22.03 -12.23
CA THR A 88 1.16 -21.74 -13.40
C THR A 88 2.62 -21.41 -13.04
N GLY A 89 2.88 -20.99 -11.79
CA GLY A 89 4.15 -20.43 -11.38
C GLY A 89 4.40 -19.01 -11.87
N LEU A 90 3.37 -18.35 -12.42
CA LEU A 90 3.45 -16.98 -12.94
C LEU A 90 2.50 -16.06 -12.17
N ILE A 91 3.06 -15.09 -11.47
CA ILE A 91 2.32 -14.10 -10.69
C ILE A 91 2.38 -12.72 -11.36
N GLY A 92 1.35 -11.90 -11.15
CA GLY A 92 1.23 -10.57 -11.75
C GLY A 92 1.11 -9.46 -10.72
N PHE A 93 1.61 -8.28 -11.08
CA PHE A 93 1.41 -7.06 -10.31
C PHE A 93 0.95 -5.93 -11.22
N VAL A 94 -0.07 -5.19 -10.77
CA VAL A 94 -0.54 -3.99 -11.46
C VAL A 94 -0.33 -2.79 -10.54
N GLY A 95 0.60 -1.90 -10.89
CA GLY A 95 0.86 -0.64 -10.21
C GLY A 95 0.16 0.53 -10.90
N GLY A 96 -0.24 1.55 -10.15
CA GLY A 96 -0.71 2.82 -10.71
C GLY A 96 0.44 3.58 -11.35
N VAL A 97 1.09 4.45 -10.61
CA VAL A 97 2.31 5.14 -11.03
C VAL A 97 3.52 4.44 -10.41
N GLU A 98 4.63 4.34 -11.15
CA GLU A 98 5.86 3.72 -10.66
C GLU A 98 6.58 4.65 -9.66
N LEU A 99 6.12 4.63 -8.41
CA LEU A 99 6.71 5.34 -7.29
C LEU A 99 7.48 4.37 -6.36
N PRO A 100 8.43 4.86 -5.55
CA PRO A 100 9.21 4.00 -4.65
C PRO A 100 8.36 3.10 -3.76
N PRO A 101 7.28 3.56 -3.08
CA PRO A 101 6.44 2.69 -2.25
C PRO A 101 5.71 1.60 -3.07
N VAL A 102 5.30 1.90 -4.31
CA VAL A 102 4.64 0.93 -5.20
C VAL A 102 5.63 -0.14 -5.66
N ARG A 103 6.87 0.28 -5.97
CA ARG A 103 7.95 -0.64 -6.34
C ARG A 103 8.30 -1.57 -5.18
N ARG A 104 8.45 -1.03 -3.95
CA ARG A 104 8.70 -1.86 -2.75
C ARG A 104 7.60 -2.89 -2.52
N ALA A 105 6.33 -2.51 -2.69
CA ALA A 105 5.21 -3.46 -2.57
C ALA A 105 5.33 -4.61 -3.60
N TYR A 106 5.67 -4.29 -4.85
CA TYR A 106 5.94 -5.31 -5.88
C TYR A 106 7.12 -6.22 -5.50
N GLU A 107 8.24 -5.66 -5.05
CA GLU A 107 9.41 -6.42 -4.64
C GLU A 107 9.10 -7.35 -3.46
N GLY A 108 8.40 -6.85 -2.44
CA GLY A 108 7.91 -7.65 -1.32
C GLY A 108 7.05 -8.83 -1.80
N TRP A 109 6.09 -8.57 -2.68
CA TRP A 109 5.24 -9.57 -3.31
C TRP A 109 6.04 -10.69 -3.99
N VAL A 110 7.01 -10.34 -4.83
CA VAL A 110 7.86 -11.31 -5.55
C VAL A 110 8.75 -12.09 -4.59
N ASN A 111 9.38 -11.41 -3.63
CA ASN A 111 10.27 -12.05 -2.66
C ASN A 111 9.49 -13.03 -1.77
N GLY A 112 8.29 -12.68 -1.36
CA GLY A 112 7.40 -13.57 -0.62
C GLY A 112 7.06 -14.83 -1.41
N ALA A 113 6.69 -14.70 -2.68
CA ALA A 113 6.37 -15.83 -3.54
C ALA A 113 7.58 -16.76 -3.74
N ARG A 114 8.75 -16.19 -3.99
CA ARG A 114 9.99 -16.94 -4.18
C ARG A 114 10.51 -17.61 -2.90
N SER A 115 10.12 -17.14 -1.72
CA SER A 115 10.49 -17.77 -0.45
C SER A 115 9.90 -19.17 -0.27
N VAL A 116 8.79 -19.45 -0.93
CA VAL A 116 8.10 -20.76 -0.88
C VAL A 116 8.19 -21.54 -2.18
N ARG A 117 8.34 -20.86 -3.32
CA ARG A 117 8.51 -21.48 -4.63
C ARG A 117 9.55 -20.69 -5.44
N ARG A 118 10.78 -21.18 -5.52
CA ARG A 118 11.94 -20.46 -6.08
C ARG A 118 11.84 -20.15 -7.57
N ASP A 119 11.14 -20.98 -8.34
CA ASP A 119 10.97 -20.86 -9.80
C ASP A 119 9.82 -19.93 -10.20
N VAL A 120 9.13 -19.29 -9.25
CA VAL A 120 8.09 -18.31 -9.56
C VAL A 120 8.64 -17.19 -10.42
N GLN A 121 7.96 -16.98 -11.54
CA GLN A 121 8.16 -15.83 -12.40
C GLN A 121 7.13 -14.74 -12.09
N SER A 122 7.50 -13.50 -12.34
CA SER A 122 6.60 -12.35 -12.13
C SER A 122 6.50 -11.48 -13.37
N ARG A 123 5.34 -10.85 -13.53
CA ARG A 123 5.08 -9.81 -14.53
C ARG A 123 4.54 -8.58 -13.82
N VAL A 124 5.00 -7.40 -14.20
CA VAL A 124 4.53 -6.14 -13.66
C VAL A 124 4.10 -5.22 -14.79
N THR A 125 3.04 -4.45 -14.55
CA THR A 125 2.58 -3.37 -15.43
C THR A 125 2.26 -2.15 -14.57
N TYR A 126 2.84 -1.01 -14.92
CA TYR A 126 2.49 0.30 -14.35
C TYR A 126 1.58 1.03 -15.32
N LEU A 127 0.42 1.52 -14.81
CA LEU A 127 -0.64 2.12 -15.63
C LEU A 127 -0.37 3.60 -15.95
N ASN A 128 0.52 4.24 -15.19
CA ASN A 128 0.76 5.69 -15.19
C ASN A 128 -0.51 6.52 -14.86
N THR A 129 -1.43 5.91 -14.12
CA THR A 129 -2.67 6.54 -13.62
C THR A 129 -3.16 5.83 -12.37
N TRP A 130 -3.91 6.57 -11.51
CA TRP A 130 -4.57 6.03 -10.32
C TRP A 130 -6.08 5.83 -10.53
N ASP A 131 -6.68 6.51 -11.53
CA ASP A 131 -8.12 6.76 -11.63
C ASP A 131 -8.79 6.12 -12.86
N TYR A 132 -8.08 5.29 -13.64
CA TYR A 132 -8.61 4.78 -14.90
C TYR A 132 -8.82 3.26 -14.89
N PRO A 133 -10.00 2.75 -14.45
CA PRO A 133 -10.28 1.32 -14.35
C PRO A 133 -10.14 0.55 -15.64
N ALA A 134 -10.46 1.16 -16.82
CA ALA A 134 -10.31 0.48 -18.09
C ALA A 134 -8.86 0.08 -18.37
N ALA A 135 -7.88 0.93 -18.05
CA ALA A 135 -6.46 0.58 -18.18
C ALA A 135 -6.08 -0.58 -17.25
N GLY A 136 -6.59 -0.59 -16.01
CA GLY A 136 -6.39 -1.71 -15.07
C GLY A 136 -6.95 -3.03 -15.62
N ARG A 137 -8.14 -2.99 -16.22
CA ARG A 137 -8.76 -4.18 -16.82
C ARG A 137 -7.96 -4.69 -18.02
N GLU A 138 -7.55 -3.82 -18.92
CA GLU A 138 -6.74 -4.18 -20.09
C GLU A 138 -5.41 -4.81 -19.68
N ALA A 139 -4.70 -4.20 -18.72
CA ALA A 139 -3.45 -4.73 -18.18
C ALA A 139 -3.64 -6.11 -17.56
N ALA A 140 -4.67 -6.29 -16.74
CA ALA A 140 -4.96 -7.59 -16.13
C ALA A 140 -5.28 -8.66 -17.16
N LEU A 141 -6.13 -8.38 -18.15
CA LEU A 141 -6.45 -9.32 -19.23
C LEU A 141 -5.21 -9.66 -20.07
N ALA A 142 -4.31 -8.70 -20.32
CA ALA A 142 -3.06 -8.96 -21.01
C ALA A 142 -2.18 -9.93 -20.20
N LEU A 143 -2.05 -9.72 -18.89
CA LEU A 143 -1.29 -10.60 -18.01
C LEU A 143 -1.92 -11.99 -17.89
N ILE A 144 -3.25 -12.10 -17.77
CA ILE A 144 -3.98 -13.37 -17.76
C ILE A 144 -3.68 -14.20 -19.02
N ARG A 145 -3.68 -13.57 -20.19
CA ARG A 145 -3.33 -14.24 -21.45
C ARG A 145 -1.91 -14.82 -21.49
N THR A 146 -1.00 -14.29 -20.66
CA THR A 146 0.36 -14.87 -20.51
C THR A 146 0.44 -16.00 -19.52
N GLY A 147 -0.67 -16.32 -18.80
CA GLY A 147 -0.74 -17.38 -17.81
C GLY A 147 -0.65 -16.92 -16.35
N VAL A 148 -0.73 -15.62 -16.07
CA VAL A 148 -0.81 -15.11 -14.70
C VAL A 148 -2.11 -15.61 -14.06
N ASP A 149 -2.02 -16.28 -12.91
CA ASP A 149 -3.16 -16.78 -12.13
C ASP A 149 -3.28 -16.18 -10.72
N MET A 150 -2.25 -15.48 -10.24
CA MET A 150 -2.25 -14.78 -8.97
C MET A 150 -1.85 -13.32 -9.17
N PHE A 151 -2.70 -12.39 -8.77
CA PHE A 151 -2.49 -10.94 -8.88
C PHE A 151 -2.29 -10.28 -7.53
N HIS A 152 -1.45 -9.26 -7.50
CA HIS A 152 -1.47 -8.21 -6.50
C HIS A 152 -1.46 -6.86 -7.22
N HIS A 153 -1.86 -5.80 -6.53
CA HIS A 153 -1.86 -4.46 -7.11
C HIS A 153 -1.48 -3.40 -6.09
N ASN A 154 -1.17 -2.22 -6.59
CA ASN A 154 -1.19 -0.95 -5.88
C ASN A 154 -1.51 0.15 -6.90
N ALA A 155 -2.80 0.29 -7.25
CA ALA A 155 -3.28 1.12 -8.35
C ALA A 155 -4.61 1.85 -8.04
N ASP A 156 -4.95 1.99 -6.76
CA ASP A 156 -6.13 2.70 -6.26
C ASP A 156 -7.41 2.41 -7.07
N ALA A 157 -8.11 3.44 -7.60
CA ALA A 157 -9.35 3.27 -8.35
C ALA A 157 -9.14 2.53 -9.68
N ALA A 158 -7.97 2.65 -10.31
CA ALA A 158 -7.67 1.89 -11.54
C ALA A 158 -7.67 0.37 -11.29
N ALA A 159 -7.41 -0.09 -10.07
CA ALA A 159 -7.46 -1.50 -9.70
C ALA A 159 -8.87 -2.11 -9.78
N LEU A 160 -9.94 -1.31 -9.75
CA LEU A 160 -11.31 -1.82 -9.95
C LEU A 160 -11.45 -2.60 -11.25
N GLY A 161 -10.74 -2.18 -12.30
CA GLY A 161 -10.66 -2.92 -13.56
C GLY A 161 -9.92 -4.25 -13.43
N VAL A 162 -8.87 -4.32 -12.60
CA VAL A 162 -8.16 -5.58 -12.32
C VAL A 162 -9.10 -6.57 -11.63
N PHE A 163 -9.84 -6.13 -10.60
CA PHE A 163 -10.84 -6.97 -9.93
C PHE A 163 -11.90 -7.46 -10.90
N GLN A 164 -12.37 -6.61 -11.83
CA GLN A 164 -13.33 -7.02 -12.84
C GLN A 164 -12.77 -8.12 -13.73
N ALA A 165 -11.57 -7.98 -14.28
CA ALA A 165 -10.95 -8.99 -15.14
C ALA A 165 -10.75 -10.33 -14.40
N VAL A 166 -10.35 -10.27 -13.12
CA VAL A 166 -10.17 -11.45 -12.26
C VAL A 166 -11.50 -12.17 -12.02
N LYS A 167 -12.58 -11.44 -11.70
CA LYS A 167 -13.92 -12.02 -11.51
C LYS A 167 -14.46 -12.73 -12.75
N GLU A 168 -14.12 -12.23 -13.92
CA GLU A 168 -14.56 -12.81 -15.21
C GLU A 168 -13.73 -14.03 -15.62
N THR A 169 -12.62 -14.34 -14.91
CA THR A 169 -11.68 -15.40 -15.32
C THR A 169 -11.59 -16.50 -14.26
N PRO A 170 -12.17 -17.68 -14.49
CA PRO A 170 -12.10 -18.80 -13.56
C PRO A 170 -10.66 -19.21 -13.22
N GLY A 171 -10.40 -19.43 -11.95
CA GLY A 171 -9.10 -19.91 -11.45
C GLY A 171 -8.01 -18.83 -11.41
N VAL A 172 -8.38 -17.56 -11.56
CA VAL A 172 -7.52 -16.39 -11.31
C VAL A 172 -7.94 -15.73 -10.01
N TYR A 173 -6.97 -15.31 -9.21
CA TYR A 173 -7.16 -14.75 -7.88
C TYR A 173 -6.37 -13.46 -7.72
N ILE A 174 -6.76 -12.64 -6.72
CA ILE A 174 -6.15 -11.34 -6.47
C ILE A 174 -5.95 -11.10 -4.98
N PHE A 175 -4.94 -10.31 -4.64
CA PHE A 175 -4.71 -9.75 -3.32
C PHE A 175 -4.94 -8.24 -3.36
N GLY A 176 -5.72 -7.74 -2.40
CA GLY A 176 -6.01 -6.32 -2.25
C GLY A 176 -4.82 -5.52 -1.70
N ALA A 177 -4.89 -4.19 -1.86
CA ALA A 177 -3.88 -3.26 -1.35
C ALA A 177 -4.52 -2.06 -0.65
N ASN A 178 -3.77 -1.46 0.28
CA ASN A 178 -4.09 -0.27 1.07
C ASN A 178 -5.26 -0.44 2.05
N ALA A 179 -6.26 -1.27 1.75
CA ALA A 179 -7.40 -1.60 2.60
C ALA A 179 -7.82 -3.06 2.42
N ASP A 180 -8.68 -3.58 3.30
CA ASP A 180 -9.35 -4.85 3.05
C ASP A 180 -10.34 -4.69 1.88
N GLN A 181 -10.03 -5.34 0.77
CA GLN A 181 -10.78 -5.29 -0.48
C GLN A 181 -11.56 -6.59 -0.77
N SER A 182 -11.73 -7.44 0.23
CA SER A 182 -12.44 -8.72 0.10
C SER A 182 -13.84 -8.58 -0.51
N ARG A 183 -14.52 -7.47 -0.25
CA ARG A 183 -15.89 -7.21 -0.77
C ARG A 183 -15.93 -6.93 -2.28
N LEU A 184 -14.82 -6.54 -2.91
CA LEU A 184 -14.80 -6.22 -4.34
C LEU A 184 -14.94 -7.49 -5.22
N ALA A 185 -14.40 -8.62 -4.77
CA ALA A 185 -14.52 -9.92 -5.42
C ALA A 185 -14.40 -11.05 -4.37
N PRO A 186 -15.44 -11.31 -3.56
CA PRO A 186 -15.32 -12.15 -2.37
C PRO A 186 -14.75 -13.53 -2.60
N GLU A 187 -15.07 -14.16 -3.73
CA GLU A 187 -14.61 -15.49 -4.08
C GLU A 187 -13.19 -15.52 -4.65
N HIS A 188 -12.70 -14.40 -5.16
CA HIS A 188 -11.41 -14.28 -5.85
C HIS A 188 -10.33 -13.56 -5.05
N VAL A 189 -10.70 -12.72 -4.08
CA VAL A 189 -9.74 -12.07 -3.19
C VAL A 189 -9.31 -13.07 -2.13
N ILE A 190 -8.02 -13.40 -2.08
CA ILE A 190 -7.48 -14.34 -1.08
C ILE A 190 -7.18 -13.61 0.24
N GLY A 191 -6.78 -12.38 0.17
CA GLY A 191 -6.50 -11.49 1.31
C GLY A 191 -6.05 -10.13 0.83
N SER A 192 -5.73 -9.23 1.75
CA SER A 192 -5.35 -7.86 1.43
C SER A 192 -4.14 -7.41 2.26
N ALA A 193 -3.21 -6.70 1.62
CA ALA A 193 -2.18 -5.92 2.28
C ALA A 193 -2.79 -4.56 2.68
N ALA A 194 -3.17 -4.40 3.93
CA ALA A 194 -3.93 -3.25 4.42
C ALA A 194 -3.10 -2.30 5.27
N ILE A 195 -3.47 -1.02 5.25
CA ILE A 195 -2.93 0.06 6.10
C ILE A 195 -4.07 0.59 6.95
N ASP A 196 -3.87 0.61 8.26
CA ASP A 196 -4.79 1.23 9.22
C ASP A 196 -4.45 2.73 9.34
N LEU A 197 -4.85 3.51 8.33
CA LEU A 197 -4.62 4.96 8.28
C LEU A 197 -5.22 5.70 9.49
N PRO A 198 -6.46 5.40 9.93
CA PRO A 198 -7.02 6.04 11.12
C PRO A 198 -6.14 5.84 12.37
N HIS A 199 -5.60 4.65 12.55
CA HIS A 199 -4.71 4.37 13.68
C HIS A 199 -3.41 5.19 13.57
N ALA A 200 -2.75 5.20 12.41
CA ALA A 200 -1.54 5.99 12.18
C ALA A 200 -1.78 7.49 12.44
N PHE A 201 -2.87 8.04 11.93
CA PHE A 201 -3.20 9.46 12.11
C PHE A 201 -3.50 9.81 13.56
N LEU A 202 -4.16 8.93 14.31
CA LEU A 202 -4.41 9.12 15.74
C LEU A 202 -3.12 9.10 16.56
N LEU A 203 -2.14 8.26 16.23
CA LEU A 203 -0.85 8.23 16.90
C LEU A 203 -0.14 9.58 16.78
N ILE A 204 -0.02 10.09 15.55
CA ILE A 204 0.61 11.39 15.29
C ILE A 204 -0.19 12.55 15.89
N GLY A 205 -1.51 12.53 15.74
CA GLY A 205 -2.38 13.57 16.29
C GLY A 205 -2.26 13.69 17.82
N ARG A 206 -2.07 12.59 18.53
CA ARG A 206 -1.81 12.58 19.99
C ARG A 206 -0.46 13.21 20.31
N GLU A 207 0.60 12.86 19.60
CA GLU A 207 1.93 13.45 19.83
C GLU A 207 1.93 14.97 19.66
N VAL A 208 1.28 15.46 18.57
CA VAL A 208 1.15 16.89 18.32
C VAL A 208 0.34 17.58 19.43
N LYS A 209 -0.81 17.01 19.81
CA LYS A 209 -1.68 17.55 20.86
C LYS A 209 -0.98 17.62 22.22
N GLU A 210 -0.13 16.65 22.52
CA GLU A 210 0.60 16.54 23.80
C GLU A 210 1.92 17.33 23.79
N GLY A 211 2.23 18.04 22.70
CA GLY A 211 3.48 18.80 22.56
C GLY A 211 4.74 17.94 22.50
N ARG A 212 4.59 16.63 22.23
CA ARG A 212 5.70 15.66 22.14
C ARG A 212 6.23 15.48 20.72
N PHE A 213 5.71 16.29 19.80
CA PHE A 213 6.10 16.24 18.41
C PHE A 213 7.62 16.40 18.23
N VAL A 214 8.21 15.50 17.45
CA VAL A 214 9.61 15.57 16.99
C VAL A 214 9.62 15.31 15.49
N SER A 215 10.32 16.17 14.72
CA SER A 215 10.49 15.96 13.29
C SER A 215 11.40 14.75 13.04
N ARG A 216 10.80 13.66 12.55
CA ARG A 216 11.47 12.40 12.21
C ARG A 216 10.69 11.67 11.14
N VAL A 217 11.32 10.70 10.51
CA VAL A 217 10.61 9.73 9.66
C VAL A 217 9.88 8.75 10.56
N GLU A 218 8.55 8.72 10.49
CA GLU A 218 7.74 7.71 11.15
C GLU A 218 7.55 6.51 10.23
N SER A 219 7.93 5.33 10.71
CA SER A 219 7.82 4.10 9.92
C SER A 219 6.89 3.10 10.59
N PHE A 220 5.82 2.75 9.89
CA PHE A 220 4.81 1.80 10.32
C PHE A 220 4.84 0.53 9.47
N GLY A 221 4.95 -0.60 10.12
CA GLY A 221 4.92 -1.92 9.51
C GLY A 221 4.02 -2.88 10.27
N LEU A 222 4.23 -4.18 10.10
CA LEU A 222 3.49 -5.23 10.83
C LEU A 222 3.69 -5.12 12.35
N ALA A 223 4.89 -4.73 12.80
CA ALA A 223 5.20 -4.61 14.22
C ALA A 223 4.38 -3.53 14.95
N SER A 224 3.92 -2.50 14.22
CA SER A 224 3.10 -1.40 14.76
C SER A 224 1.59 -1.67 14.67
N ASP A 225 1.17 -2.79 14.09
CA ASP A 225 -0.23 -3.09 13.76
C ASP A 225 -0.94 -2.06 12.86
N VAL A 226 -0.19 -1.14 12.25
CA VAL A 226 -0.69 -0.22 11.22
C VAL A 226 -0.75 -0.90 9.85
N VAL A 227 0.28 -1.67 9.50
CA VAL A 227 0.27 -2.51 8.29
C VAL A 227 -0.12 -3.92 8.68
N LYS A 228 -1.01 -4.55 7.89
CA LYS A 228 -1.56 -5.89 8.19
C LYS A 228 -1.75 -6.68 6.90
N TYR A 229 -1.53 -7.99 6.97
CA TYR A 229 -2.12 -8.91 6.00
C TYR A 229 -3.47 -9.40 6.54
N VAL A 230 -4.54 -9.10 5.82
CA VAL A 230 -5.92 -9.46 6.21
C VAL A 230 -6.37 -10.60 5.31
N PRO A 231 -6.50 -11.85 5.82
CA PRO A 231 -7.02 -12.96 5.04
C PRO A 231 -8.51 -12.78 4.76
N ASN A 232 -8.99 -13.27 3.62
CA ASN A 232 -10.41 -13.29 3.29
C ASN A 232 -11.02 -14.66 3.60
N PRO A 233 -11.90 -14.77 4.60
CA PRO A 233 -12.52 -16.05 4.95
C PRO A 233 -13.54 -16.56 3.91
N ALA A 234 -13.99 -15.69 2.99
CA ALA A 234 -14.92 -16.03 1.91
C ALA A 234 -14.23 -16.49 0.62
N ALA A 235 -12.90 -16.49 0.58
CA ALA A 235 -12.16 -16.97 -0.59
C ALA A 235 -12.46 -18.44 -0.89
N THR A 236 -12.66 -18.79 -2.15
CA THR A 236 -12.96 -20.16 -2.59
C THR A 236 -11.75 -21.09 -2.55
N ILE A 237 -10.55 -20.52 -2.43
CA ILE A 237 -9.30 -21.27 -2.33
C ILE A 237 -8.86 -21.41 -0.87
N THR A 238 -8.54 -22.64 -0.46
CA THR A 238 -8.12 -22.93 0.92
C THR A 238 -6.60 -23.01 1.01
N LEU A 239 -6.02 -22.37 2.03
CA LEU A 239 -4.60 -22.50 2.33
C LEU A 239 -4.29 -23.88 2.90
N PRO A 240 -3.37 -24.65 2.29
CA PRO A 240 -2.86 -25.87 2.91
C PRO A 240 -2.21 -25.59 4.28
N PRO A 241 -2.36 -26.50 5.28
CA PRO A 241 -1.82 -26.26 6.62
C PRO A 241 -0.31 -25.93 6.65
N ALA A 242 0.48 -26.56 5.79
CA ALA A 242 1.92 -26.27 5.68
C ALA A 242 2.19 -24.83 5.18
N LEU A 243 1.36 -24.32 4.25
CA LEU A 243 1.47 -22.95 3.76
C LEU A 243 1.03 -21.95 4.82
N ALA A 244 -0.06 -22.23 5.54
CA ALA A 244 -0.50 -21.42 6.67
C ALA A 244 0.57 -21.32 7.78
N ALA A 245 1.26 -22.40 8.09
CA ALA A 245 2.38 -22.41 9.02
C ALA A 245 3.55 -21.53 8.54
N ARG A 246 3.90 -21.60 7.24
CA ARG A 246 4.93 -20.75 6.65
C ARG A 246 4.54 -19.28 6.67
N LEU A 247 3.30 -18.96 6.35
CA LEU A 247 2.76 -17.60 6.45
C LEU A 247 2.92 -17.03 7.86
N ALA A 248 2.47 -17.77 8.87
CA ALA A 248 2.60 -17.38 10.27
C ALA A 248 4.07 -17.24 10.73
N GLN A 249 4.97 -18.09 10.23
CA GLN A 249 6.40 -17.99 10.50
C GLN A 249 6.99 -16.71 9.90
N ALA A 250 6.66 -16.40 8.64
CA ALA A 250 7.12 -15.19 7.94
C ALA A 250 6.61 -13.93 8.66
N GLU A 251 5.34 -13.89 9.06
CA GLU A 251 4.78 -12.78 9.79
C GLU A 251 5.52 -12.52 11.11
N ARG A 252 5.77 -13.56 11.91
CA ARG A 252 6.56 -13.43 13.15
C ARG A 252 7.97 -12.93 12.88
N ALA A 253 8.62 -13.43 11.86
CA ALA A 253 9.98 -13.04 11.50
C ALA A 253 10.07 -11.57 11.05
N ILE A 254 9.08 -11.07 10.31
CA ILE A 254 9.00 -9.65 9.94
C ILE A 254 8.72 -8.79 11.18
N ARG A 255 7.77 -9.17 12.03
CA ARG A 255 7.44 -8.43 13.27
C ARG A 255 8.63 -8.29 14.22
N THR A 256 9.57 -9.22 14.19
CA THR A 256 10.79 -9.22 15.04
C THR A 256 12.03 -8.70 14.30
N ASP A 257 11.88 -8.13 13.11
CA ASP A 257 12.96 -7.64 12.22
C ASP A 257 14.03 -8.70 11.90
N SER A 258 13.70 -9.98 12.05
CA SER A 258 14.57 -11.10 11.65
C SER A 258 14.43 -11.47 10.17
N LEU A 259 13.43 -10.93 9.48
CA LEU A 259 13.21 -11.03 8.05
C LEU A 259 12.88 -9.63 7.50
N ARG A 260 13.63 -9.19 6.49
CA ARG A 260 13.32 -7.97 5.74
C ARG A 260 12.80 -8.36 4.35
N PRO A 261 11.55 -8.01 4.01
CA PRO A 261 10.93 -8.32 2.72
C PRO A 261 11.66 -7.74 1.51
N VAL A 262 12.28 -6.59 1.71
CA VAL A 262 13.05 -5.84 0.70
C VAL A 262 14.34 -5.37 1.35
N PRO A 263 15.44 -5.27 0.61
CA PRO A 263 16.74 -4.79 1.11
C PRO A 263 16.71 -3.38 1.70
#